data_1bb2252f797bcba450a0bd4a7bcc9330
#
_entry.id   1bb2252f797bcba450a0bd4a7bcc9330
#
_cell.length_a   1.000
_cell.length_b   1.000
_cell.length_c   1.000
_cell.angle_alpha   90.00
_cell.angle_beta   90.00
_cell.angle_gamma   90.00
#
_symmetry.space_group_name_H-M   'P 1'
#
loop_
_entity.id
_entity.type
_entity.pdbx_description
1 polymer ?
#
loop_
_entity_poly.entity_id
_entity_poly.type
_entity_poly.pdbx_seq_one_letter_code
_entity_poly.pdbx_strand_id
1 'polypeptide(L)'
;SGMKRPMHILEIGTFTGYSALCLAKGLGPNGKLHTIENRKEDADKAARYFAQSHNAHKIELHIGDAKEIIPTLPYKWDIVFIDADKTGYIEYYEMVVPLLATGGIIIADNVLFHGEVLEENISGKNAMAVHAFNEHVKNDPRTSQVLLTIRDGMLLIQKNEL
;
A
#
# COMPACT_ATOMS: atom_id res chain seq x y z
N SER A 1 9.97 -6.15 -3.19
CA SER A 1 10.89 -5.43 -2.27
C SER A 1 12.35 -5.86 -2.44
N GLY A 2 12.62 -7.16 -2.60
CA GLY A 2 14.00 -7.68 -2.67
C GLY A 2 14.90 -7.05 -3.74
N MET A 3 14.38 -6.73 -4.91
CA MET A 3 15.13 -6.07 -5.99
C MET A 3 15.48 -4.60 -5.66
N LYS A 4 14.60 -3.90 -4.95
CA LYS A 4 14.77 -2.48 -4.62
C LYS A 4 15.62 -2.27 -3.36
N ARG A 5 15.65 -3.23 -2.44
CA ARG A 5 16.27 -3.13 -1.12
C ARG A 5 15.88 -1.85 -0.38
N PRO A 6 14.57 -1.60 -0.18
CA PRO A 6 14.08 -0.34 0.36
C PRO A 6 14.54 -0.12 1.80
N MET A 7 14.67 1.14 2.18
CA MET A 7 14.90 1.55 3.57
C MET A 7 13.58 1.76 4.32
N HIS A 8 12.58 2.33 3.66
CA HIS A 8 11.29 2.60 4.29
C HIS A 8 10.14 2.08 3.42
N ILE A 9 9.36 1.18 4.00
CA ILE A 9 8.13 0.66 3.41
C ILE A 9 6.96 1.10 4.28
N LEU A 10 5.90 1.59 3.65
CA LEU A 10 4.60 1.80 4.26
C LEU A 10 3.62 0.77 3.71
N GLU A 11 2.86 0.13 4.58
CA GLU A 11 1.73 -0.72 4.22
C GLU A 11 0.46 -0.17 4.86
N ILE A 12 -0.58 0.01 4.06
CA ILE A 12 -1.91 0.45 4.50
C ILE A 12 -2.85 -0.75 4.33
N GLY A 13 -3.27 -1.34 5.46
CA GLY A 13 -4.01 -2.59 5.52
C GLY A 13 -3.11 -3.77 5.87
N THR A 14 -2.91 -4.02 7.17
CA THR A 14 -2.07 -5.13 7.67
C THR A 14 -2.80 -6.47 7.63
N PHE A 15 -4.08 -6.47 7.98
CA PHE A 15 -4.90 -7.66 8.21
C PHE A 15 -4.17 -8.65 9.14
N THR A 16 -3.82 -9.87 8.65
CA THR A 16 -3.09 -10.87 9.43
C THR A 16 -1.56 -10.76 9.32
N GLY A 17 -1.04 -9.78 8.55
CA GLY A 17 0.38 -9.48 8.45
C GLY A 17 1.17 -10.31 7.43
N TYR A 18 0.51 -11.06 6.54
CA TYR A 18 1.21 -11.88 5.54
C TYR A 18 2.04 -11.04 4.56
N SER A 19 1.44 -9.99 3.99
CA SER A 19 2.10 -9.06 3.08
C SER A 19 3.26 -8.32 3.76
N ALA A 20 3.05 -7.84 5.00
CA ALA A 20 4.09 -7.22 5.82
C ALA A 20 5.31 -8.13 5.98
N LEU A 21 5.11 -9.40 6.33
CA LEU A 21 6.19 -10.39 6.46
C LEU A 21 6.93 -10.62 5.14
N CYS A 22 6.21 -10.63 4.02
CA CYS A 22 6.82 -10.79 2.69
C CYS A 22 7.62 -9.54 2.29
N LEU A 23 7.07 -8.35 2.52
CA LEU A 23 7.73 -7.07 2.23
C LEU A 23 8.99 -6.88 3.08
N ALA A 24 8.94 -7.24 4.37
CA ALA A 24 10.06 -7.10 5.29
C ALA A 24 11.29 -7.91 4.88
N LYS A 25 11.13 -9.03 4.15
CA LYS A 25 12.25 -9.83 3.63
C LYS A 25 13.16 -9.05 2.67
N GLY A 26 12.61 -8.09 1.95
CA GLY A 26 13.35 -7.31 0.97
C GLY A 26 13.99 -6.02 1.51
N LEU A 27 13.71 -5.66 2.75
CA LEU A 27 14.29 -4.47 3.39
C LEU A 27 15.83 -4.51 3.42
N GLY A 28 16.45 -3.36 3.23
CA GLY A 28 17.86 -3.16 3.49
C GLY A 28 18.24 -3.50 4.94
N PRO A 29 19.53 -3.55 5.29
CA PRO A 29 19.99 -3.97 6.63
C PRO A 29 19.36 -3.18 7.78
N ASN A 30 19.22 -1.86 7.60
CA ASN A 30 18.61 -0.94 8.59
C ASN A 30 17.20 -0.50 8.17
N GLY A 31 16.60 -1.19 7.20
CA GLY A 31 15.29 -0.82 6.70
C GLY A 31 14.17 -1.14 7.68
N LYS A 32 13.10 -0.35 7.59
CA LYS A 32 11.89 -0.48 8.40
C LYS A 32 10.64 -0.56 7.53
N LEU A 33 9.72 -1.38 7.97
CA LEU A 33 8.36 -1.46 7.43
C LEU A 33 7.40 -0.96 8.49
N HIS A 34 6.64 0.06 8.15
CA HIS A 34 5.52 0.56 8.94
C HIS A 34 4.24 0.01 8.33
N THR A 35 3.45 -0.72 9.11
CA THR A 35 2.17 -1.29 8.66
C THR A 35 1.05 -0.79 9.55
N ILE A 36 -0.07 -0.41 8.94
CA ILE A 36 -1.19 0.24 9.63
C ILE A 36 -2.43 -0.65 9.52
N GLU A 37 -3.07 -0.91 10.66
CA GLU A 37 -4.32 -1.65 10.77
C GLU A 37 -5.30 -0.91 11.69
N ASN A 38 -6.53 -0.68 11.19
CA ASN A 38 -7.54 0.02 11.99
C ASN A 38 -8.33 -0.93 12.91
N ARG A 39 -8.35 -2.24 12.61
CA ARG A 39 -9.05 -3.25 13.39
C ARG A 39 -8.10 -3.90 14.39
N LYS A 40 -8.30 -3.58 15.67
CA LYS A 40 -7.45 -4.10 16.75
C LYS A 40 -7.33 -5.62 16.77
N GLU A 41 -8.39 -6.36 16.48
CA GLU A 41 -8.38 -7.82 16.47
C GLU A 41 -7.42 -8.40 15.41
N ASP A 42 -7.37 -7.80 14.24
CA ASP A 42 -6.48 -8.24 13.17
C ASP A 42 -5.04 -7.79 13.45
N ALA A 43 -4.85 -6.58 13.97
CA ALA A 43 -3.55 -6.12 14.45
C ALA A 43 -2.96 -7.04 15.52
N ASP A 44 -3.77 -7.49 16.49
CA ASP A 44 -3.33 -8.44 17.53
C ASP A 44 -2.94 -9.80 16.95
N LYS A 45 -3.61 -10.28 15.89
CA LYS A 45 -3.21 -11.48 15.15
C LYS A 45 -1.90 -11.28 14.42
N ALA A 46 -1.78 -10.18 13.68
CA ALA A 46 -0.56 -9.83 12.95
C ALA A 46 0.65 -9.74 13.90
N ALA A 47 0.51 -9.07 15.05
CA ALA A 47 1.56 -8.96 16.05
C ALA A 47 2.11 -10.32 16.51
N ARG A 48 1.22 -11.32 16.68
CA ARG A 48 1.64 -12.69 17.06
C ARG A 48 2.47 -13.37 15.98
N TYR A 49 2.11 -13.18 14.69
CA TYR A 49 2.90 -13.71 13.58
C TYR A 49 4.22 -12.95 13.42
N PHE A 50 4.23 -11.64 13.60
CA PHE A 50 5.46 -10.85 13.55
C PHE A 50 6.46 -11.29 14.62
N ALA A 51 6.00 -11.52 15.84
CA ALA A 51 6.85 -11.96 16.95
C ALA A 51 7.57 -13.30 16.68
N GLN A 52 7.05 -14.14 15.79
CA GLN A 52 7.66 -15.41 15.38
C GLN A 52 8.62 -15.27 14.20
N SER A 53 8.72 -14.08 13.60
CA SER A 53 9.56 -13.83 12.42
C SER A 53 10.95 -13.36 12.80
N HIS A 54 11.97 -13.84 12.08
CA HIS A 54 13.33 -13.29 12.16
C HIS A 54 13.41 -11.80 11.79
N ASN A 55 12.41 -11.28 11.04
CA ASN A 55 12.31 -9.88 10.65
C ASN A 55 11.43 -9.05 11.59
N ALA A 56 11.02 -9.58 12.75
CA ALA A 56 10.17 -8.86 13.71
C ALA A 56 10.70 -7.45 14.05
N HIS A 57 12.02 -7.34 14.24
CA HIS A 57 12.70 -6.10 14.58
C HIS A 57 12.66 -5.02 13.49
N LYS A 58 12.25 -5.38 12.26
CA LYS A 58 12.10 -4.46 11.12
C LYS A 58 10.66 -3.98 10.92
N ILE A 59 9.68 -4.57 11.61
CA ILE A 59 8.26 -4.30 11.40
C ILE A 59 7.74 -3.46 12.56
N GLU A 60 7.14 -2.32 12.23
CA GLU A 60 6.46 -1.42 13.17
C GLU A 60 4.97 -1.42 12.85
N LEU A 61 4.18 -2.02 13.74
CA LEU A 61 2.72 -2.11 13.61
C LEU A 61 2.07 -0.91 14.30
N HIS A 62 1.27 -0.18 13.54
CA HIS A 62 0.46 0.93 14.02
C HIS A 62 -1.02 0.53 14.02
N ILE A 63 -1.72 0.83 15.11
CA ILE A 63 -3.15 0.53 15.24
C ILE A 63 -3.94 1.85 15.21
N GLY A 64 -4.80 2.02 14.22
CA GLY A 64 -5.63 3.20 14.05
C GLY A 64 -5.92 3.54 12.60
N ASP A 65 -6.52 4.71 12.37
CA ASP A 65 -6.80 5.21 11.03
C ASP A 65 -5.51 5.64 10.33
N ALA A 66 -5.30 5.11 9.14
CA ALA A 66 -4.13 5.45 8.31
C ALA A 66 -4.05 6.95 8.01
N LYS A 67 -5.18 7.63 7.87
CA LYS A 67 -5.24 9.07 7.61
C LYS A 67 -4.72 9.91 8.78
N GLU A 68 -4.84 9.41 9.99
CA GLU A 68 -4.31 10.06 11.19
C GLU A 68 -2.84 9.69 11.43
N ILE A 69 -2.45 8.45 11.10
CA ILE A 69 -1.11 7.93 11.39
C ILE A 69 -0.09 8.40 10.36
N ILE A 70 -0.40 8.32 9.05
CA ILE A 70 0.55 8.66 7.97
C ILE A 70 1.21 10.04 8.18
N PRO A 71 0.47 11.11 8.53
CA PRO A 71 1.09 12.43 8.72
C PRO A 71 2.06 12.52 9.91
N THR A 72 2.00 11.57 10.85
CA THR A 72 2.90 11.53 12.02
C THR A 72 4.23 10.84 11.73
N LEU A 73 4.34 10.14 10.60
CA LEU A 73 5.51 9.37 10.23
C LEU A 73 6.48 10.23 9.40
N PRO A 74 7.67 10.56 9.94
CA PRO A 74 8.58 11.54 9.31
C PRO A 74 9.47 10.91 8.22
N TYR A 75 8.92 10.02 7.40
CA TYR A 75 9.70 9.26 6.41
C TYR A 75 9.38 9.67 4.98
N LYS A 76 10.35 9.44 4.10
CA LYS A 76 10.14 9.30 2.65
C LYS A 76 10.10 7.82 2.33
N TRP A 77 9.09 7.42 1.55
CA TRP A 77 8.78 6.02 1.29
C TRP A 77 9.42 5.52 0.00
N ASP A 78 10.16 4.43 0.07
CA ASP A 78 10.66 3.72 -1.10
C ASP A 78 9.58 2.86 -1.75
N ILE A 79 8.74 2.25 -0.91
CA ILE A 79 7.60 1.45 -1.33
C ILE A 79 6.41 1.80 -0.42
N VAL A 80 5.25 2.02 -1.04
CA VAL A 80 3.96 2.06 -0.36
C VAL A 80 3.10 0.93 -0.91
N PHE A 81 2.55 0.09 -0.04
CA PHE A 81 1.60 -0.96 -0.41
C PHE A 81 0.21 -0.58 0.11
N ILE A 82 -0.79 -0.52 -0.78
CA ILE A 82 -2.16 -0.16 -0.45
C ILE A 82 -3.05 -1.37 -0.69
N ASP A 83 -3.54 -1.98 0.38
CA ASP A 83 -4.53 -3.06 0.39
C ASP A 83 -5.49 -2.89 1.57
N ALA A 84 -6.22 -1.79 1.58
CA ALA A 84 -7.16 -1.39 2.62
C ALA A 84 -8.59 -1.28 2.07
N ASP A 85 -9.45 -0.51 2.75
CA ASP A 85 -10.79 -0.18 2.28
C ASP A 85 -10.74 0.57 0.94
N LYS A 86 -11.47 0.08 -0.04
CA LYS A 86 -11.37 0.58 -1.42
C LYS A 86 -11.83 2.03 -1.57
N THR A 87 -12.73 2.47 -0.70
CA THR A 87 -13.23 3.86 -0.70
C THR A 87 -12.18 4.88 -0.24
N GLY A 88 -11.13 4.45 0.44
CA GLY A 88 -10.02 5.30 0.89
C GLY A 88 -8.86 5.44 -0.12
N TYR A 89 -8.84 4.67 -1.21
CA TYR A 89 -7.68 4.55 -2.09
C TYR A 89 -7.18 5.88 -2.67
N ILE A 90 -8.07 6.76 -3.15
CA ILE A 90 -7.69 8.08 -3.67
C ILE A 90 -7.05 8.92 -2.56
N GLU A 91 -7.64 8.92 -1.36
CA GLU A 91 -7.14 9.71 -0.25
C GLU A 91 -5.78 9.20 0.22
N TYR A 92 -5.61 7.88 0.35
CA TYR A 92 -4.30 7.29 0.66
C TYR A 92 -3.25 7.65 -0.39
N TYR A 93 -3.60 7.57 -1.67
CA TYR A 93 -2.72 7.95 -2.77
C TYR A 93 -2.26 9.41 -2.66
N GLU A 94 -3.20 10.35 -2.47
CA GLU A 94 -2.89 11.76 -2.34
C GLU A 94 -2.00 12.07 -1.13
N MET A 95 -2.18 11.34 -0.04
CA MET A 95 -1.34 11.50 1.14
C MET A 95 0.09 10.99 0.91
N VAL A 96 0.28 9.91 0.16
CA VAL A 96 1.59 9.26 0.05
C VAL A 96 2.42 9.71 -1.14
N VAL A 97 1.82 10.16 -2.26
CA VAL A 97 2.58 10.66 -3.44
C VAL A 97 3.60 11.74 -3.09
N PRO A 98 3.28 12.78 -2.28
CA PRO A 98 4.26 13.79 -1.87
C PRO A 98 5.38 13.23 -0.98
N LEU A 99 5.11 12.11 -0.29
CA LEU A 99 6.02 11.46 0.64
C LEU A 99 6.87 10.36 0.00
N LEU A 100 6.70 10.07 -1.29
CA LEU A 100 7.58 9.13 -1.99
C LEU A 100 8.99 9.67 -2.10
N ALA A 101 9.96 8.80 -1.89
CA ALA A 101 11.36 9.04 -2.23
C ALA A 101 11.53 9.12 -3.75
N THR A 102 12.65 9.65 -4.24
CA THR A 102 13.01 9.60 -5.65
C THR A 102 13.03 8.15 -6.14
N GLY A 103 12.32 7.87 -7.24
CA GLY A 103 12.11 6.50 -7.73
C GLY A 103 11.27 5.62 -6.79
N GLY A 104 10.59 6.20 -5.81
CA GLY A 104 9.65 5.50 -4.93
C GLY A 104 8.44 4.98 -5.71
N ILE A 105 7.87 3.87 -5.25
CA ILE A 105 6.74 3.21 -5.91
C ILE A 105 5.57 2.99 -4.95
N ILE A 106 4.36 3.16 -5.46
CA ILE A 106 3.14 2.68 -4.83
C ILE A 106 2.72 1.39 -5.53
N ILE A 107 2.24 0.43 -4.77
CA ILE A 107 1.64 -0.82 -5.23
C ILE A 107 0.22 -0.85 -4.65
N ALA A 108 -0.79 -0.73 -5.50
CA ALA A 108 -2.19 -0.84 -5.10
C ALA A 108 -2.76 -2.19 -5.53
N ASP A 109 -3.32 -2.96 -4.61
CA ASP A 109 -3.88 -4.28 -4.87
C ASP A 109 -5.39 -4.24 -5.15
N ASN A 110 -5.89 -5.27 -5.84
CA ASN A 110 -7.29 -5.48 -6.24
C ASN A 110 -7.88 -4.36 -7.10
N VAL A 111 -7.09 -3.82 -8.01
CA VAL A 111 -7.52 -2.69 -8.87
C VAL A 111 -8.40 -3.11 -10.06
N LEU A 112 -8.55 -4.41 -10.33
CA LEU A 112 -9.55 -4.94 -11.26
C LEU A 112 -10.89 -5.27 -10.58
N PHE A 113 -10.87 -5.46 -9.28
CA PHE A 113 -12.03 -5.70 -8.42
C PHE A 113 -12.99 -6.72 -9.03
N HIS A 114 -12.50 -7.97 -9.19
CA HIS A 114 -13.21 -9.10 -9.81
C HIS A 114 -13.68 -8.86 -11.26
N GLY A 115 -13.11 -7.83 -11.92
CA GLY A 115 -13.52 -7.41 -13.26
C GLY A 115 -14.66 -6.38 -13.27
N GLU A 116 -15.26 -6.08 -12.12
CA GLU A 116 -16.42 -5.16 -12.02
C GLU A 116 -16.10 -3.74 -12.53
N VAL A 117 -14.83 -3.31 -12.44
CA VAL A 117 -14.39 -2.00 -12.95
C VAL A 117 -14.41 -1.90 -14.49
N LEU A 118 -14.57 -3.02 -15.19
CA LEU A 118 -14.60 -3.11 -16.65
C LEU A 118 -16.02 -3.21 -17.22
N GLU A 119 -17.03 -3.28 -16.35
CA GLU A 119 -18.41 -3.37 -16.77
C GLU A 119 -18.91 -2.03 -17.33
N GLU A 120 -19.80 -2.07 -18.33
CA GLU A 120 -20.41 -0.85 -18.90
C GLU A 120 -21.21 -0.06 -17.86
N ASN A 121 -21.83 -0.74 -16.90
CA ASN A 121 -22.59 -0.16 -15.80
C ASN A 121 -22.00 -0.61 -14.47
N ILE A 122 -20.95 0.06 -14.02
CA ILE A 122 -20.31 -0.25 -12.76
C ILE A 122 -21.29 -0.02 -11.61
N SER A 123 -21.53 -1.05 -10.80
CA SER A 123 -22.40 -1.00 -9.65
C SER A 123 -21.63 -1.37 -8.37
N GLY A 124 -22.13 -0.90 -7.23
CA GLY A 124 -21.48 -1.16 -5.94
C GLY A 124 -20.44 -0.10 -5.57
N LYS A 125 -20.47 0.26 -4.28
CA LYS A 125 -19.65 1.35 -3.73
C LYS A 125 -18.15 1.12 -3.94
N ASN A 126 -17.68 -0.10 -3.72
CA ASN A 126 -16.26 -0.43 -3.82
C ASN A 126 -15.78 -0.48 -5.28
N ALA A 127 -16.54 -1.08 -6.20
CA ALA A 127 -16.20 -1.12 -7.62
C ALA A 127 -16.11 0.31 -8.20
N MET A 128 -17.09 1.16 -7.88
CA MET A 128 -17.08 2.57 -8.27
C MET A 128 -15.85 3.32 -7.69
N ALA A 129 -15.50 3.06 -6.44
CA ALA A 129 -14.34 3.68 -5.80
C ALA A 129 -13.02 3.24 -6.44
N VAL A 130 -12.87 1.95 -6.75
CA VAL A 130 -11.68 1.42 -7.44
C VAL A 130 -11.59 1.96 -8.87
N HIS A 131 -12.70 2.01 -9.59
CA HIS A 131 -12.73 2.62 -10.93
C HIS A 131 -12.30 4.09 -10.88
N ALA A 132 -12.86 4.87 -9.95
CA ALA A 132 -12.50 6.26 -9.75
C ALA A 132 -11.00 6.43 -9.40
N PHE A 133 -10.46 5.54 -8.56
CA PHE A 133 -9.04 5.53 -8.24
C PHE A 133 -8.17 5.25 -9.48
N ASN A 134 -8.53 4.25 -10.28
CA ASN A 134 -7.79 3.92 -11.50
C ASN A 134 -7.75 5.10 -12.48
N GLU A 135 -8.90 5.76 -12.70
CA GLU A 135 -8.97 6.95 -13.56
C GLU A 135 -8.23 8.16 -12.95
N HIS A 136 -8.28 8.31 -11.62
CA HIS A 136 -7.53 9.37 -10.93
C HIS A 136 -6.03 9.23 -11.15
N VAL A 137 -5.47 8.05 -10.90
CA VAL A 137 -4.03 7.77 -11.08
C VAL A 137 -3.63 7.90 -12.55
N LYS A 138 -4.44 7.39 -13.48
CA LYS A 138 -4.20 7.46 -14.93
C LYS A 138 -4.03 8.88 -15.44
N ASN A 139 -4.77 9.83 -14.86
CA ASN A 139 -4.77 11.23 -15.27
C ASN A 139 -3.79 12.11 -14.45
N ASP A 140 -3.04 11.52 -13.50
CA ASP A 140 -2.11 12.29 -12.66
C ASP A 140 -0.74 12.42 -13.33
N PRO A 141 -0.32 13.66 -13.71
CA PRO A 141 0.98 13.90 -14.34
C PRO A 141 2.17 13.70 -13.39
N ARG A 142 1.94 13.61 -12.09
CA ARG A 142 2.99 13.41 -11.07
C ARG A 142 3.57 12.01 -11.09
N THR A 143 2.86 11.05 -11.70
CA THR A 143 3.21 9.64 -11.66
C THR A 143 3.07 8.97 -13.02
N SER A 144 3.75 7.84 -13.18
CA SER A 144 3.58 6.89 -14.28
C SER A 144 3.16 5.55 -13.70
N GLN A 145 2.27 4.82 -14.40
CA GLN A 145 1.73 3.58 -13.87
C GLN A 145 1.75 2.44 -14.87
N VAL A 146 1.78 1.22 -14.34
CA VAL A 146 1.62 -0.04 -15.09
C VAL A 146 0.64 -0.94 -14.35
N LEU A 147 -0.39 -1.38 -15.05
CA LEU A 147 -1.32 -2.39 -14.56
C LEU A 147 -0.75 -3.79 -14.83
N LEU A 148 -0.60 -4.57 -13.76
CA LEU A 148 -0.30 -6.00 -13.83
C LEU A 148 -1.60 -6.79 -13.61
N THR A 149 -1.96 -7.65 -14.57
CA THR A 149 -3.17 -8.49 -14.50
C THR A 149 -2.92 -9.78 -13.68
N ILE A 150 -2.23 -9.63 -12.55
CA ILE A 150 -1.94 -10.74 -11.62
C ILE A 150 -3.07 -10.77 -10.61
N ARG A 151 -3.70 -11.94 -10.42
CA ARG A 151 -4.85 -12.14 -9.52
C ARG A 151 -5.96 -11.13 -9.82
N ASP A 152 -6.30 -10.26 -8.86
CA ASP A 152 -7.36 -9.26 -8.99
C ASP A 152 -6.84 -7.87 -9.43
N GLY A 153 -5.71 -7.87 -10.13
CA GLY A 153 -5.05 -6.67 -10.64
C GLY A 153 -4.20 -5.96 -9.60
N MET A 154 -3.01 -5.57 -10.02
CA MET A 154 -2.07 -4.81 -9.20
C MET A 154 -1.58 -3.61 -10.00
N LEU A 155 -1.75 -2.40 -9.48
CA LEU A 155 -1.28 -1.17 -10.11
C LEU A 155 0.06 -0.76 -9.49
N LEU A 156 1.10 -0.78 -10.32
CA LEU A 156 2.40 -0.21 -9.95
C LEU A 156 2.44 1.25 -10.39
N ILE A 157 2.72 2.14 -9.45
CA ILE A 157 2.72 3.58 -9.67
C ILE A 157 4.07 4.12 -9.24
N GLN A 158 4.79 4.79 -10.14
CA GLN A 158 6.08 5.39 -9.86
C GLN A 158 5.98 6.91 -9.92
N LYS A 159 6.58 7.60 -8.94
CA LYS A 159 6.69 9.05 -8.97
C LYS A 159 7.62 9.48 -10.11
N ASN A 160 7.16 10.40 -10.95
CA ASN A 160 7.98 11.00 -12.00
C ASN A 160 9.11 11.84 -11.37
N GLU A 161 10.28 11.79 -11.97
CA GLU A 161 11.33 12.75 -11.67
C GLU A 161 10.97 14.07 -12.36
N LEU A 162 10.91 15.15 -11.58
CA LEU A 162 10.71 16.51 -12.07
C LEU A 162 12.07 17.11 -12.43
#